data_f1359bcf66564c343c12ac18c2cc10f7
#
_entry.id   f1359bcf66564c343c12ac18c2cc10f7
#
_cell.length_a   1.000
_cell.length_b   1.000
_cell.length_c   1.000
_cell.angle_alpha   90.00
_cell.angle_beta   90.00
_cell.angle_gamma   90.00
#
_symmetry.space_group_name_H-M   'P 1'
#
loop_
_entity.id
_entity.type
_entity.pdbx_description
1 polymer ?
#
loop_
_entity_poly.entity_id
_entity_poly.type
_entity_poly.pdbx_seq_one_letter_code
_entity_poly.pdbx_strand_id
1 'polypeptide(L)'
;EAGISFKIPFLQTESSLPKQILVYDLAPSDVITKDKKTMITDSYVLWQITDPIKFAQTLNSSIGNAEGRIDTVVYNSIKNIIGSWPQEEVISGRDGELSAAIMNNVGDKFKQYGLEVLAVETKQLDLPNDNKEAVYERMISERGNIAATYTAEGAAEAQKIRNTTDKEVSIILSEANKQAEVLKAEGEAEYMRILSEAYNDPDKAEFYNYLRGLDA
;
A
#
# COMPACT_ATOMS: atom_id res chain seq x y z
N GLU A 1 -24.38 -41.89 10.37
CA GLU A 1 -25.23 -42.25 11.55
C GLU A 1 -24.55 -43.34 12.37
N ALA A 2 -24.48 -43.15 13.68
CA ALA A 2 -24.02 -44.17 14.56
C ALA A 2 -25.15 -45.19 14.79
N GLY A 3 -24.92 -46.44 14.45
CA GLY A 3 -25.94 -47.50 14.60
C GLY A 3 -25.41 -48.86 14.19
N ILE A 4 -26.12 -49.91 14.57
CA ILE A 4 -25.85 -51.26 14.13
C ILE A 4 -26.66 -51.51 12.86
N SER A 5 -25.96 -51.80 11.76
CA SER A 5 -26.60 -52.20 10.49
C SER A 5 -26.26 -53.64 10.15
N PHE A 6 -27.20 -54.40 9.69
CA PHE A 6 -26.97 -55.75 9.18
C PHE A 6 -26.77 -55.74 7.67
N LYS A 7 -25.65 -56.36 7.25
CA LYS A 7 -25.26 -56.47 5.85
C LYS A 7 -25.70 -57.83 5.31
N ILE A 8 -26.34 -57.84 4.13
CA ILE A 8 -26.64 -59.09 3.40
C ILE A 8 -25.38 -59.50 2.63
N PRO A 9 -24.75 -60.64 3.02
CA PRO A 9 -23.54 -61.09 2.32
C PRO A 9 -23.86 -61.32 0.82
N PHE A 10 -22.91 -61.02 -0.03
CA PHE A 10 -22.95 -61.08 -1.50
C PHE A 10 -23.76 -59.99 -2.25
N LEU A 11 -24.66 -59.29 -1.59
CA LEU A 11 -25.50 -58.25 -2.22
C LEU A 11 -25.11 -56.81 -1.83
N GLN A 12 -24.41 -56.63 -0.69
CA GLN A 12 -24.06 -55.31 -0.20
C GLN A 12 -22.57 -55.19 0.02
N THR A 13 -21.97 -54.11 -0.48
CA THR A 13 -20.57 -53.79 -0.23
C THR A 13 -20.50 -52.67 0.81
N GLU A 14 -19.65 -52.85 1.81
CA GLU A 14 -19.36 -51.84 2.81
C GLU A 14 -18.22 -50.94 2.33
N SER A 15 -18.43 -49.64 2.42
CA SER A 15 -17.40 -48.65 2.17
C SER A 15 -17.24 -47.75 3.39
N SER A 16 -16.00 -47.66 3.90
CA SER A 16 -15.66 -46.79 5.01
C SER A 16 -15.05 -45.50 4.51
N LEU A 17 -15.59 -44.34 4.92
CA LEU A 17 -15.10 -43.02 4.56
C LEU A 17 -14.54 -42.32 5.79
N PRO A 18 -13.40 -41.59 5.66
CA PRO A 18 -12.86 -40.81 6.76
C PRO A 18 -13.79 -39.64 7.11
N LYS A 19 -14.04 -39.45 8.40
CA LYS A 19 -14.82 -38.34 8.95
C LYS A 19 -13.94 -37.13 9.30
N GLN A 20 -12.65 -37.33 9.35
CA GLN A 20 -11.64 -36.32 9.71
C GLN A 20 -11.40 -35.35 8.56
N ILE A 21 -10.84 -34.19 8.89
CA ILE A 21 -10.34 -33.23 7.90
C ILE A 21 -9.13 -33.87 7.21
N LEU A 22 -9.15 -33.83 5.89
CA LEU A 22 -8.09 -34.31 5.02
C LEU A 22 -7.30 -33.14 4.47
N VAL A 23 -6.02 -33.39 4.25
CA VAL A 23 -5.09 -32.43 3.61
C VAL A 23 -4.77 -32.95 2.23
N TYR A 24 -4.93 -32.11 1.22
CA TYR A 24 -4.46 -32.37 -0.13
C TYR A 24 -3.38 -31.33 -0.48
N ASP A 25 -2.21 -31.81 -0.87
CA ASP A 25 -1.07 -30.99 -1.27
C ASP A 25 -1.07 -30.84 -2.79
N LEU A 26 -1.25 -29.59 -3.27
CA LEU A 26 -1.20 -29.32 -4.71
C LEU A 26 0.26 -29.30 -5.17
N ALA A 27 0.49 -29.86 -6.36
CA ALA A 27 1.80 -29.75 -6.96
C ALA A 27 2.18 -28.30 -7.25
N PRO A 28 3.44 -27.89 -6.98
CA PRO A 28 3.90 -26.55 -7.34
C PRO A 28 3.66 -26.26 -8.82
N SER A 29 3.12 -25.09 -9.12
CA SER A 29 2.73 -24.72 -10.46
C SER A 29 3.06 -23.28 -10.81
N ASP A 30 3.37 -23.05 -12.09
CA ASP A 30 3.64 -21.73 -12.64
C ASP A 30 2.33 -21.01 -12.92
N VAL A 31 2.21 -19.78 -12.40
CA VAL A 31 1.10 -18.88 -12.67
C VAL A 31 1.63 -17.52 -13.12
N ILE A 32 0.86 -16.88 -14.01
CA ILE A 32 1.23 -15.58 -14.58
C ILE A 32 0.32 -14.53 -13.96
N THR A 33 0.91 -13.51 -13.36
CA THR A 33 0.22 -12.36 -12.77
C THR A 33 -0.32 -11.40 -13.85
N LYS A 34 -1.16 -10.46 -13.44
CA LYS A 34 -1.73 -9.41 -14.31
C LYS A 34 -0.65 -8.60 -15.06
N ASP A 35 0.47 -8.34 -14.40
CA ASP A 35 1.63 -7.62 -14.94
C ASP A 35 2.60 -8.53 -15.70
N LYS A 36 2.13 -9.73 -16.11
CA LYS A 36 2.84 -10.72 -16.94
C LYS A 36 4.14 -11.25 -16.32
N LYS A 37 4.22 -11.30 -15.01
CA LYS A 37 5.33 -11.91 -14.29
C LYS A 37 4.96 -13.34 -13.91
N THR A 38 5.87 -14.28 -14.11
CA THR A 38 5.67 -15.68 -13.72
C THR A 38 6.03 -15.86 -12.26
N MET A 39 5.18 -16.56 -11.52
CA MET A 39 5.39 -16.94 -10.11
C MET A 39 5.13 -18.44 -9.96
N ILE A 40 5.87 -19.08 -9.07
CA ILE A 40 5.64 -20.46 -8.66
C ILE A 40 4.82 -20.44 -7.39
N THR A 41 3.67 -21.14 -7.40
CA THR A 41 2.83 -21.26 -6.22
C THR A 41 2.84 -22.71 -5.74
N ASP A 42 3.03 -22.90 -4.46
CA ASP A 42 2.86 -24.15 -3.73
C ASP A 42 1.78 -23.97 -2.68
N SER A 43 0.72 -24.79 -2.73
CA SER A 43 -0.48 -24.59 -1.91
C SER A 43 -1.03 -25.93 -1.42
N TYR A 44 -1.77 -25.89 -0.31
CA TYR A 44 -2.50 -27.07 0.17
C TYR A 44 -3.96 -26.72 0.46
N VAL A 45 -4.78 -27.75 0.49
CA VAL A 45 -6.22 -27.66 0.70
C VAL A 45 -6.63 -28.48 1.90
N LEU A 46 -7.38 -27.88 2.81
CA LEU A 46 -8.07 -28.58 3.88
C LEU A 46 -9.51 -28.84 3.44
N TRP A 47 -9.92 -30.09 3.46
CA TRP A 47 -11.24 -30.47 3.01
C TRP A 47 -11.81 -31.63 3.85
N GLN A 48 -13.13 -31.80 3.79
CA GLN A 48 -13.82 -32.89 4.49
C GLN A 48 -15.02 -33.39 3.66
N ILE A 49 -15.46 -34.61 3.98
CA ILE A 49 -16.66 -35.21 3.38
C ILE A 49 -17.85 -34.85 4.27
N THR A 50 -18.79 -34.06 3.73
CA THR A 50 -19.99 -33.63 4.46
C THR A 50 -21.21 -34.51 4.13
N ASP A 51 -21.32 -34.99 2.90
CA ASP A 51 -22.40 -35.87 2.44
C ASP A 51 -21.83 -37.15 1.83
N PRO A 52 -21.74 -38.23 2.63
CA PRO A 52 -21.17 -39.51 2.16
C PRO A 52 -21.96 -40.14 1.02
N ILE A 53 -23.26 -39.88 0.93
CA ILE A 53 -24.11 -40.47 -0.13
C ILE A 53 -23.79 -39.82 -1.47
N LYS A 54 -23.77 -38.49 -1.51
CA LYS A 54 -23.37 -37.75 -2.73
C LYS A 54 -21.93 -38.06 -3.12
N PHE A 55 -21.02 -38.16 -2.13
CA PHE A 55 -19.65 -38.54 -2.36
C PHE A 55 -19.53 -39.92 -3.05
N ALA A 56 -20.27 -40.90 -2.55
CA ALA A 56 -20.26 -42.23 -3.15
C ALA A 56 -20.84 -42.24 -4.57
N GLN A 57 -21.92 -41.50 -4.82
CA GLN A 57 -22.60 -41.46 -6.11
C GLN A 57 -21.76 -40.71 -7.17
N THR A 58 -21.13 -39.62 -6.80
CA THR A 58 -20.41 -38.75 -7.74
C THR A 58 -18.94 -39.10 -7.95
N LEU A 59 -18.29 -39.60 -6.89
CA LEU A 59 -16.84 -39.88 -6.84
C LEU A 59 -16.52 -41.36 -6.58
N ASN A 60 -17.51 -42.23 -6.62
CA ASN A 60 -17.36 -43.69 -6.41
C ASN A 60 -16.68 -44.05 -5.08
N SER A 61 -16.91 -43.27 -4.02
CA SER A 61 -16.25 -43.43 -2.71
C SER A 61 -14.72 -43.38 -2.76
N SER A 62 -14.12 -42.80 -3.83
CA SER A 62 -12.69 -42.72 -4.04
C SER A 62 -12.13 -41.37 -3.61
N ILE A 63 -11.22 -41.37 -2.64
CA ILE A 63 -10.49 -40.17 -2.19
C ILE A 63 -9.66 -39.60 -3.32
N GLY A 64 -8.98 -40.43 -4.13
CA GLY A 64 -8.18 -39.97 -5.26
C GLY A 64 -9.01 -39.25 -6.34
N ASN A 65 -10.28 -39.67 -6.57
CA ASN A 65 -11.17 -38.93 -7.48
C ASN A 65 -11.58 -37.58 -6.90
N ALA A 66 -11.75 -37.48 -5.58
CA ALA A 66 -12.02 -36.21 -4.89
C ALA A 66 -10.82 -35.28 -4.99
N GLU A 67 -9.64 -35.77 -4.71
CA GLU A 67 -8.38 -35.00 -4.81
C GLU A 67 -8.15 -34.48 -6.24
N GLY A 68 -8.37 -35.31 -7.25
CA GLY A 68 -8.26 -34.87 -8.65
C GLY A 68 -9.28 -33.78 -9.03
N ARG A 69 -10.46 -33.76 -8.40
CA ARG A 69 -11.44 -32.68 -8.58
C ARG A 69 -11.03 -31.42 -7.83
N ILE A 70 -10.53 -31.58 -6.60
CA ILE A 70 -10.00 -30.49 -5.79
C ILE A 70 -8.84 -29.82 -6.53
N ASP A 71 -7.89 -30.61 -7.02
CA ASP A 71 -6.77 -30.13 -7.79
C ASP A 71 -7.21 -29.23 -8.94
N THR A 72 -8.07 -29.73 -9.80
CA THR A 72 -8.53 -28.99 -11.00
C THR A 72 -9.23 -27.69 -10.63
N VAL A 73 -10.16 -27.71 -9.68
CA VAL A 73 -10.97 -26.54 -9.33
C VAL A 73 -10.16 -25.52 -8.58
N VAL A 74 -9.34 -25.95 -7.61
CA VAL A 74 -8.53 -25.05 -6.80
C VAL A 74 -7.39 -24.45 -7.64
N TYR A 75 -6.70 -25.25 -8.44
CA TYR A 75 -5.69 -24.75 -9.37
C TYR A 75 -6.22 -23.66 -10.29
N ASN A 76 -7.38 -23.88 -10.92
CA ASN A 76 -8.00 -22.87 -11.77
C ASN A 76 -8.40 -21.61 -10.97
N SER A 77 -8.83 -21.77 -9.74
CA SER A 77 -9.18 -20.64 -8.87
C SER A 77 -7.93 -19.83 -8.49
N ILE A 78 -6.84 -20.48 -8.13
CA ILE A 78 -5.53 -19.86 -7.85
C ILE A 78 -5.06 -19.08 -9.10
N LYS A 79 -5.08 -19.74 -10.26
CA LYS A 79 -4.65 -19.14 -11.54
C LYS A 79 -5.49 -17.90 -11.89
N ASN A 80 -6.79 -17.95 -11.68
CA ASN A 80 -7.68 -16.82 -11.98
C ASN A 80 -7.43 -15.64 -11.04
N ILE A 81 -7.28 -15.88 -9.73
CA ILE A 81 -7.05 -14.83 -8.74
C ILE A 81 -5.67 -14.21 -8.96
N ILE A 82 -4.61 -15.01 -9.01
CA ILE A 82 -3.24 -14.50 -9.23
C ILE A 82 -3.14 -13.79 -10.60
N GLY A 83 -3.79 -14.31 -11.63
CA GLY A 83 -3.83 -13.68 -12.97
C GLY A 83 -4.59 -12.35 -13.02
N SER A 84 -5.42 -12.06 -12.04
CA SER A 84 -6.16 -10.78 -11.92
C SER A 84 -5.43 -9.73 -11.07
N TRP A 85 -4.42 -10.11 -10.29
CA TRP A 85 -3.65 -9.25 -9.40
C TRP A 85 -2.25 -8.97 -9.95
N PRO A 86 -1.70 -7.76 -9.73
CA PRO A 86 -0.28 -7.50 -9.98
C PRO A 86 0.58 -8.24 -8.95
N GLN A 87 1.83 -8.52 -9.29
CA GLN A 87 2.75 -9.29 -8.44
C GLN A 87 2.87 -8.72 -7.02
N GLU A 88 2.92 -7.40 -6.88
CA GLU A 88 3.07 -6.71 -5.59
C GLU A 88 1.87 -6.99 -4.66
N GLU A 89 0.68 -6.98 -5.23
CA GLU A 89 -0.57 -7.27 -4.50
C GLU A 89 -0.67 -8.75 -4.12
N VAL A 90 -0.22 -9.67 -4.99
CA VAL A 90 -0.14 -11.10 -4.67
C VAL A 90 0.81 -11.36 -3.50
N ILE A 91 1.97 -10.66 -3.46
CA ILE A 91 2.94 -10.81 -2.39
C ILE A 91 2.42 -10.20 -1.07
N SER A 92 1.81 -9.03 -1.12
CA SER A 92 1.27 -8.36 0.08
C SER A 92 0.02 -9.07 0.62
N GLY A 93 -0.81 -9.65 -0.26
CA GLY A 93 -2.01 -10.39 0.12
C GLY A 93 -1.77 -11.81 0.67
N ARG A 94 -0.50 -12.24 0.75
CA ARG A 94 -0.11 -13.56 1.27
C ARG A 94 -0.62 -13.84 2.69
N ASP A 95 -0.79 -12.82 3.51
CA ASP A 95 -1.17 -12.93 4.93
C ASP A 95 -2.68 -13.17 5.16
N GLY A 96 -3.39 -13.69 4.14
CA GLY A 96 -4.79 -14.14 4.25
C GLY A 96 -5.74 -13.60 3.20
N GLU A 97 -5.48 -12.44 2.60
CA GLU A 97 -6.34 -11.88 1.56
C GLU A 97 -6.38 -12.76 0.30
N LEU A 98 -5.22 -13.31 -0.09
CA LEU A 98 -5.11 -14.22 -1.21
C LEU A 98 -5.90 -15.51 -0.96
N SER A 99 -5.75 -16.12 0.22
CA SER A 99 -6.50 -17.31 0.63
C SER A 99 -8.00 -17.06 0.64
N ALA A 100 -8.44 -15.93 1.17
CA ALA A 100 -9.85 -15.54 1.18
C ALA A 100 -10.40 -15.32 -0.24
N ALA A 101 -9.66 -14.67 -1.13
CA ALA A 101 -10.06 -14.46 -2.52
C ALA A 101 -10.17 -15.78 -3.27
N ILE A 102 -9.23 -16.72 -3.07
CA ILE A 102 -9.27 -18.06 -3.65
C ILE A 102 -10.51 -18.82 -3.12
N MET A 103 -10.74 -18.81 -1.81
CA MET A 103 -11.89 -19.47 -1.20
C MET A 103 -13.22 -18.92 -1.73
N ASN A 104 -13.33 -17.61 -1.90
CA ASN A 104 -14.53 -16.98 -2.50
C ASN A 104 -14.73 -17.42 -3.97
N ASN A 105 -13.65 -17.59 -4.73
CA ASN A 105 -13.72 -18.07 -6.12
C ASN A 105 -14.08 -19.56 -6.21
N VAL A 106 -13.58 -20.36 -5.25
CA VAL A 106 -13.94 -21.79 -5.11
C VAL A 106 -15.42 -21.92 -4.77
N GLY A 107 -15.91 -21.14 -3.78
CA GLY A 107 -17.30 -21.08 -3.37
C GLY A 107 -17.92 -22.47 -3.14
N ASP A 108 -19.16 -22.62 -3.60
CA ASP A 108 -19.97 -23.83 -3.38
C ASP A 108 -19.74 -24.96 -4.42
N LYS A 109 -18.73 -24.85 -5.26
CA LYS A 109 -18.49 -25.79 -6.37
C LYS A 109 -18.33 -27.25 -5.95
N PHE A 110 -17.98 -27.48 -4.68
CA PHE A 110 -17.76 -28.83 -4.16
C PHE A 110 -18.98 -29.45 -3.47
N LYS A 111 -20.02 -28.67 -3.16
CA LYS A 111 -21.27 -29.17 -2.53
C LYS A 111 -21.97 -30.22 -3.37
N GLN A 112 -21.86 -30.13 -4.69
CA GLN A 112 -22.41 -31.13 -5.61
C GLN A 112 -21.77 -32.52 -5.48
N TYR A 113 -20.54 -32.58 -4.99
CA TYR A 113 -19.77 -33.81 -4.78
C TYR A 113 -19.87 -34.32 -3.32
N GLY A 114 -20.60 -33.63 -2.45
CA GLY A 114 -20.68 -33.94 -1.02
C GLY A 114 -19.40 -33.63 -0.25
N LEU A 115 -18.58 -32.72 -0.77
CA LEU A 115 -17.33 -32.25 -0.20
C LEU A 115 -17.48 -30.80 0.28
N GLU A 116 -16.69 -30.45 1.29
CA GLU A 116 -16.51 -29.09 1.75
C GLU A 116 -15.01 -28.78 1.83
N VAL A 117 -14.61 -27.70 1.17
CA VAL A 117 -13.27 -27.13 1.31
C VAL A 117 -13.31 -26.11 2.43
N LEU A 118 -12.48 -26.32 3.45
CA LEU A 118 -12.42 -25.50 4.66
C LEU A 118 -11.43 -24.34 4.51
N ALA A 119 -10.28 -24.64 3.89
CA ALA A 119 -9.24 -23.63 3.63
C ALA A 119 -8.41 -24.02 2.42
N VAL A 120 -7.92 -23.00 1.71
CA VAL A 120 -6.87 -23.11 0.71
C VAL A 120 -5.76 -22.16 1.13
N GLU A 121 -4.60 -22.72 1.45
CA GLU A 121 -3.47 -21.92 1.94
C GLU A 121 -2.26 -22.05 1.04
N THR A 122 -1.56 -20.95 0.85
CA THR A 122 -0.33 -20.91 0.06
C THR A 122 0.87 -21.12 0.97
N LYS A 123 1.60 -22.23 0.78
CA LYS A 123 2.84 -22.54 1.49
C LYS A 123 3.98 -21.64 1.05
N GLN A 124 4.12 -21.51 -0.26
CA GLN A 124 5.22 -20.79 -0.88
C GLN A 124 4.77 -20.06 -2.15
N LEU A 125 5.23 -18.81 -2.26
CA LEU A 125 5.19 -18.00 -3.46
C LEU A 125 6.63 -17.65 -3.82
N ASP A 126 7.09 -18.10 -4.98
CA ASP A 126 8.48 -17.88 -5.41
C ASP A 126 8.54 -17.40 -6.87
N LEU A 127 9.70 -16.94 -7.25
CA LEU A 127 10.02 -16.61 -8.65
C LEU A 127 10.73 -17.80 -9.30
N PRO A 128 10.56 -18.03 -10.62
CA PRO A 128 11.32 -19.04 -11.33
C PRO A 128 12.83 -18.86 -11.14
N ASN A 129 13.54 -19.96 -10.85
CA ASN A 129 14.96 -19.92 -10.51
C ASN A 129 15.84 -19.34 -11.63
N ASP A 130 15.47 -19.56 -12.89
CA ASP A 130 16.29 -19.19 -14.06
C ASP A 130 16.47 -17.69 -14.26
N ASN A 131 15.61 -16.86 -13.67
CA ASN A 131 15.64 -15.40 -13.82
C ASN A 131 15.60 -14.64 -12.49
N LYS A 132 15.70 -15.34 -11.37
CA LYS A 132 15.49 -14.79 -10.02
C LYS A 132 16.40 -13.60 -9.74
N GLU A 133 17.68 -13.73 -10.05
CA GLU A 133 18.70 -12.70 -9.83
C GLU A 133 18.47 -11.46 -10.69
N ALA A 134 18.20 -11.63 -11.97
CA ALA A 134 17.90 -10.52 -12.89
C ALA A 134 16.60 -9.80 -12.53
N VAL A 135 15.59 -10.52 -12.03
CA VAL A 135 14.34 -9.91 -11.54
C VAL A 135 14.59 -9.09 -10.26
N TYR A 136 15.38 -9.59 -9.32
CA TYR A 136 15.75 -8.86 -8.11
C TYR A 136 16.57 -7.60 -8.42
N GLU A 137 17.56 -7.67 -9.29
CA GLU A 137 18.32 -6.50 -9.72
C GLU A 137 17.42 -5.45 -10.37
N ARG A 138 16.49 -5.86 -11.22
CA ARG A 138 15.52 -4.95 -11.82
C ARG A 138 14.60 -4.32 -10.77
N MET A 139 14.09 -5.10 -9.81
CA MET A 139 13.25 -4.58 -8.72
C MET A 139 14.01 -3.57 -7.85
N ILE A 140 15.27 -3.85 -7.51
CA ILE A 140 16.15 -2.94 -6.76
C ILE A 140 16.34 -1.63 -7.53
N SER A 141 16.64 -1.73 -8.84
CA SER A 141 16.81 -0.55 -9.70
C SER A 141 15.53 0.27 -9.82
N GLU A 142 14.38 -0.38 -10.01
CA GLU A 142 13.07 0.28 -10.09
C GLU A 142 12.71 1.00 -8.79
N ARG A 143 12.90 0.33 -7.65
CA ARG A 143 12.69 0.96 -6.31
C ARG A 143 13.67 2.09 -6.05
N GLY A 144 14.93 1.96 -6.50
CA GLY A 144 15.93 3.02 -6.45
C GLY A 144 15.50 4.25 -7.25
N ASN A 145 14.97 4.06 -8.45
CA ASN A 145 14.47 5.14 -9.29
C ASN A 145 13.25 5.85 -8.68
N ILE A 146 12.31 5.09 -8.11
CA ILE A 146 11.14 5.65 -7.40
C ILE A 146 11.60 6.48 -6.20
N ALA A 147 12.51 5.96 -5.39
CA ALA A 147 13.06 6.68 -4.24
C ALA A 147 13.80 7.96 -4.64
N ALA A 148 14.59 7.91 -5.73
CA ALA A 148 15.25 9.09 -6.27
C ALA A 148 14.26 10.15 -6.76
N THR A 149 13.17 9.73 -7.41
CA THR A 149 12.10 10.63 -7.85
C THR A 149 11.44 11.34 -6.66
N TYR A 150 11.01 10.61 -5.64
CA TYR A 150 10.42 11.22 -4.43
C TYR A 150 11.40 12.14 -3.70
N THR A 151 12.67 11.77 -3.67
CA THR A 151 13.72 12.63 -3.06
C THR A 151 13.88 13.94 -3.85
N ALA A 152 13.90 13.86 -5.18
CA ALA A 152 14.00 15.03 -6.04
C ALA A 152 12.75 15.94 -5.94
N GLU A 153 11.55 15.35 -5.93
CA GLU A 153 10.30 16.08 -5.74
C GLU A 153 10.25 16.77 -4.37
N GLY A 154 10.64 16.05 -3.31
CA GLY A 154 10.73 16.62 -1.96
C GLY A 154 11.73 17.78 -1.86
N ALA A 155 12.90 17.66 -2.50
CA ALA A 155 13.89 18.73 -2.56
C ALA A 155 13.38 19.96 -3.33
N ALA A 156 12.71 19.75 -4.46
CA ALA A 156 12.12 20.80 -5.25
C ALA A 156 11.02 21.57 -4.49
N GLU A 157 10.13 20.85 -3.80
CA GLU A 157 9.08 21.47 -2.99
C GLU A 157 9.64 22.22 -1.78
N ALA A 158 10.66 21.65 -1.10
CA ALA A 158 11.35 22.35 -0.03
C ALA A 158 12.02 23.65 -0.52
N GLN A 159 12.65 23.64 -1.71
CA GLN A 159 13.25 24.83 -2.29
C GLN A 159 12.20 25.89 -2.65
N LYS A 160 11.06 25.46 -3.17
CA LYS A 160 9.94 26.37 -3.48
C LYS A 160 9.39 27.05 -2.23
N ILE A 161 9.22 26.30 -1.14
CA ILE A 161 8.79 26.85 0.15
C ILE A 161 9.82 27.88 0.66
N ARG A 162 11.12 27.57 0.63
CA ARG A 162 12.19 28.51 1.03
C ARG A 162 12.15 29.78 0.21
N ASN A 163 12.10 29.66 -1.12
CA ASN A 163 12.06 30.83 -2.01
C ASN A 163 10.83 31.72 -1.75
N THR A 164 9.68 31.10 -1.46
CA THR A 164 8.45 31.86 -1.11
C THR A 164 8.62 32.57 0.23
N THR A 165 9.17 31.91 1.23
CA THR A 165 9.43 32.51 2.55
C THR A 165 10.45 33.64 2.46
N ASP A 166 11.55 33.46 1.74
CA ASP A 166 12.59 34.49 1.55
C ASP A 166 12.01 35.72 0.85
N LYS A 167 11.13 35.51 -0.14
CA LYS A 167 10.39 36.61 -0.80
C LYS A 167 9.50 37.35 0.21
N GLU A 168 8.73 36.65 1.01
CA GLU A 168 7.85 37.24 2.02
C GLU A 168 8.63 38.05 3.06
N VAL A 169 9.74 37.46 3.56
CA VAL A 169 10.64 38.14 4.50
C VAL A 169 11.22 39.40 3.87
N SER A 170 11.67 39.35 2.62
CA SER A 170 12.20 40.51 1.91
C SER A 170 11.14 41.63 1.75
N ILE A 171 9.90 41.27 1.46
CA ILE A 171 8.78 42.23 1.37
C ILE A 171 8.54 42.91 2.74
N ILE A 172 8.45 42.10 3.81
CA ILE A 172 8.23 42.61 5.18
C ILE A 172 9.34 43.57 5.59
N LEU A 173 10.61 43.19 5.38
CA LEU A 173 11.77 44.04 5.68
C LEU A 173 11.76 45.33 4.87
N SER A 174 11.44 45.27 3.59
CA SER A 174 11.35 46.45 2.73
C SER A 174 10.25 47.39 3.18
N GLU A 175 9.08 46.89 3.57
CA GLU A 175 7.98 47.72 4.06
C GLU A 175 8.33 48.32 5.45
N ALA A 176 8.96 47.55 6.33
CA ALA A 176 9.41 48.06 7.63
C ALA A 176 10.47 49.18 7.48
N ASN A 177 11.45 49.01 6.56
CA ASN A 177 12.45 50.05 6.24
C ASN A 177 11.77 51.30 5.66
N LYS A 178 10.83 51.13 4.72
CA LYS A 178 10.08 52.23 4.17
C LYS A 178 9.34 53.00 5.27
N GLN A 179 8.63 52.33 6.16
CA GLN A 179 7.95 52.97 7.28
C GLN A 179 8.92 53.71 8.21
N ALA A 180 10.09 53.11 8.51
CA ALA A 180 11.12 53.74 9.34
C ALA A 180 11.65 55.04 8.66
N GLU A 181 11.89 55.00 7.34
CA GLU A 181 12.36 56.22 6.64
C GLU A 181 11.26 57.29 6.52
N VAL A 182 9.99 56.89 6.38
CA VAL A 182 8.87 57.88 6.45
C VAL A 182 8.79 58.52 7.82
N LEU A 183 8.88 57.75 8.91
CA LEU A 183 8.85 58.30 10.28
C LEU A 183 10.04 59.20 10.54
N LYS A 184 11.25 58.88 10.06
CA LYS A 184 12.43 59.75 10.19
C LYS A 184 12.20 61.07 9.41
N ALA A 185 11.72 60.97 8.17
CA ALA A 185 11.45 62.15 7.33
C ALA A 185 10.38 63.06 7.94
N GLU A 186 9.31 62.48 8.55
CA GLU A 186 8.29 63.24 9.30
C GLU A 186 8.90 63.94 10.54
N GLY A 187 9.76 63.17 11.27
CA GLY A 187 10.47 63.76 12.43
C GLY A 187 11.41 64.88 12.03
N GLU A 188 12.14 64.76 10.98
CA GLU A 188 13.02 65.81 10.41
C GLU A 188 12.21 67.04 9.92
N ALA A 189 11.08 66.79 9.26
CA ALA A 189 10.19 67.86 8.80
C ALA A 189 9.62 68.64 10.03
N GLU A 190 9.18 67.95 11.06
CA GLU A 190 8.66 68.57 12.26
C GLU A 190 9.77 69.33 13.02
N TYR A 191 10.98 68.74 13.11
CA TYR A 191 12.12 69.45 13.65
C TYR A 191 12.43 70.72 12.92
N MET A 192 12.46 70.71 11.58
CA MET A 192 12.68 71.89 10.76
C MET A 192 11.55 72.91 10.87
N ARG A 193 10.29 72.48 11.05
CA ARG A 193 9.15 73.36 11.30
C ARG A 193 9.32 74.11 12.61
N ILE A 194 9.60 73.41 13.69
CA ILE A 194 9.82 73.95 15.04
C ILE A 194 11.01 74.93 15.00
N LEU A 195 12.11 74.52 14.34
CA LEU A 195 13.28 75.36 14.23
C LEU A 195 12.97 76.66 13.45
N SER A 196 12.24 76.58 12.35
CA SER A 196 11.83 77.74 11.57
C SER A 196 10.93 78.69 12.35
N GLU A 197 9.98 78.16 13.18
CA GLU A 197 9.15 78.97 14.05
C GLU A 197 9.98 79.71 15.12
N ALA A 198 10.98 78.98 15.69
CA ALA A 198 11.86 79.55 16.70
C ALA A 198 12.75 80.65 16.14
N TYR A 199 13.25 80.52 14.88
CA TYR A 199 14.06 81.57 14.23
C TYR A 199 13.26 82.75 13.69
N ASN A 200 11.96 82.58 13.45
CA ASN A 200 11.08 83.70 13.07
C ASN A 200 10.62 84.57 14.26
N ASP A 201 10.91 84.18 15.50
CA ASP A 201 10.67 84.97 16.69
C ASP A 201 11.90 85.88 16.95
N PRO A 202 11.81 87.21 16.80
CA PRO A 202 12.94 88.13 16.95
C PRO A 202 13.67 88.03 18.27
N ASP A 203 12.92 87.75 19.34
CA ASP A 203 13.48 87.69 20.72
C ASP A 203 14.29 86.41 20.97
N LYS A 204 14.07 85.36 20.16
CA LYS A 204 14.73 84.04 20.32
C LYS A 204 15.77 83.77 19.24
N ALA A 205 15.70 84.42 18.09
CA ALA A 205 16.60 84.19 16.96
C ALA A 205 18.07 84.35 17.33
N GLU A 206 18.41 85.38 18.10
CA GLU A 206 19.76 85.64 18.52
C GLU A 206 20.30 84.57 19.47
N PHE A 207 19.50 84.02 20.39
CA PHE A 207 19.86 82.94 21.26
C PHE A 207 20.06 81.62 20.50
N TYR A 208 19.21 81.26 19.55
CA TYR A 208 19.39 80.06 18.74
C TYR A 208 20.59 80.12 17.86
N ASN A 209 20.92 81.29 17.28
CA ASN A 209 22.16 81.47 16.51
C ASN A 209 23.39 81.32 17.37
N TYR A 210 23.37 81.77 18.63
CA TYR A 210 24.46 81.57 19.59
C TYR A 210 24.63 80.08 19.92
N LEU A 211 23.56 79.33 20.22
CA LEU A 211 23.63 77.91 20.52
C LEU A 211 24.23 77.13 19.33
N ARG A 212 23.80 77.39 18.12
CA ARG A 212 24.33 76.74 16.93
C ARG A 212 25.81 77.05 16.63
N GLY A 213 26.27 78.22 17.08
CA GLY A 213 27.67 78.57 17.01
C GLY A 213 28.54 77.83 18.06
N LEU A 214 27.92 77.21 19.08
CA LEU A 214 28.60 76.37 20.07
C LEU A 214 28.67 74.90 19.65
N ASP A 215 27.78 74.44 18.76
CA ASP A 215 27.73 73.06 18.24
C ASP A 215 28.57 72.84 16.97
N ALA A 216 29.12 73.87 16.42
CA ALA A 216 29.97 73.87 15.22
C ALA A 216 31.47 73.89 15.62
#